data_4e07352eec20ae86da50d40b13815a23
#
_entry.id   4e07352eec20ae86da50d40b13815a23
#
_cell.length_a   1.000
_cell.length_b   1.000
_cell.length_c   1.000
_cell.angle_alpha   90.00
_cell.angle_beta   90.00
_cell.angle_gamma   90.00
#
_symmetry.space_group_name_H-M   'P 1'
#
loop_
_entity.id
_entity.type
_entity.pdbx_description
1 polymer ?
#
loop_
_entity_poly.entity_id
_entity_poly.type
_entity_poly.pdbx_seq_one_letter_code
_entity_poly.pdbx_strand_id
1 'polypeptide(L)'
;FNDILNKYIGLIKCTSKELAQKSNLSESIISRYRNASRIPNKETLKVLSSSLSTLSNNKYKEEDIFNEFNNVLNNSELNFDIIKNNLNILIDTFNISAKELSNYLNYDASYLSKIKTGNRIPSNKDEFINSLSNFIYKKYNNEKNYFNLKKLLNNDITIDNIKEWILTNKIDEEKETNNFLKVLDTFDLNDYI
;
A
#
# COMPACT_ATOMS: atom_id res chain seq x y z
N PHE A 1 6.42 8.59 -3.49
CA PHE A 1 6.10 9.92 -4.02
C PHE A 1 7.04 11.00 -3.51
N ASN A 2 7.18 11.16 -2.17
CA ASN A 2 8.06 12.15 -1.54
C ASN A 2 9.50 12.06 -2.05
N ASP A 3 10.04 10.87 -2.24
CA ASP A 3 11.40 10.65 -2.73
C ASP A 3 11.57 11.16 -4.16
N ILE A 4 10.57 10.92 -5.02
CA ILE A 4 10.59 11.44 -6.39
C ILE A 4 10.45 12.96 -6.40
N LEU A 5 9.56 13.53 -5.59
CA LEU A 5 9.43 14.97 -5.47
C LEU A 5 10.75 15.62 -5.01
N ASN A 6 11.39 15.07 -3.97
CA ASN A 6 12.67 15.55 -3.48
C ASN A 6 13.80 15.37 -4.51
N LYS A 7 13.80 14.27 -5.27
CA LYS A 7 14.70 14.03 -6.40
C LYS A 7 14.60 15.15 -7.44
N TYR A 8 13.38 15.49 -7.91
CA TYR A 8 13.19 16.55 -8.90
C TYR A 8 13.55 17.94 -8.36
N ILE A 9 13.16 18.26 -7.11
CA ILE A 9 13.57 19.51 -6.46
C ILE A 9 15.11 19.64 -6.42
N GLY A 10 15.82 18.57 -6.10
CA GLY A 10 17.28 18.52 -6.08
C GLY A 10 17.92 18.64 -7.47
N LEU A 11 17.38 17.94 -8.48
CA LEU A 11 17.86 17.97 -9.87
C LEU A 11 17.67 19.35 -10.51
N ILE A 12 16.54 20.00 -10.23
CA ILE A 12 16.18 21.33 -10.75
C ILE A 12 16.87 22.42 -9.93
N LYS A 13 17.30 22.10 -8.71
CA LYS A 13 17.85 23.04 -7.72
C LYS A 13 16.87 24.16 -7.36
N CYS A 14 15.57 23.85 -7.34
CA CYS A 14 14.53 24.79 -6.91
C CYS A 14 14.25 24.66 -5.41
N THR A 15 13.76 25.73 -4.82
CA THR A 15 13.32 25.75 -3.43
C THR A 15 11.86 25.34 -3.29
N SER A 16 11.42 24.95 -2.08
CA SER A 16 10.01 24.72 -1.79
C SER A 16 9.15 25.95 -2.03
N LYS A 17 9.71 27.15 -1.82
CA LYS A 17 9.03 28.41 -2.05
C LYS A 17 8.78 28.68 -3.54
N GLU A 18 9.78 28.46 -4.38
CA GLU A 18 9.65 28.60 -5.84
C GLU A 18 8.63 27.62 -6.40
N LEU A 19 8.67 26.34 -5.95
CA LEU A 19 7.70 25.36 -6.35
C LEU A 19 6.28 25.71 -5.87
N ALA A 20 6.14 26.21 -4.64
CA ALA A 20 4.87 26.66 -4.08
C ALA A 20 4.27 27.82 -4.91
N GLN A 21 5.08 28.82 -5.24
CA GLN A 21 4.67 29.95 -6.07
C GLN A 21 4.26 29.48 -7.48
N LYS A 22 5.05 28.61 -8.10
CA LYS A 22 4.78 28.14 -9.46
C LYS A 22 3.54 27.25 -9.55
N SER A 23 3.29 26.44 -8.53
CA SER A 23 2.14 25.53 -8.45
C SER A 23 0.88 26.16 -7.85
N ASN A 24 0.95 27.40 -7.42
CA ASN A 24 -0.11 28.08 -6.67
C ASN A 24 -0.57 27.30 -5.41
N LEU A 25 0.38 26.61 -4.77
CA LEU A 25 0.19 25.91 -3.50
C LEU A 25 0.90 26.66 -2.37
N SER A 26 0.51 26.40 -1.12
CA SER A 26 1.25 26.98 0.01
C SER A 26 2.55 26.21 0.28
N GLU A 27 3.57 26.89 0.81
CA GLU A 27 4.85 26.25 1.21
C GLU A 27 4.62 25.14 2.23
N SER A 28 3.64 25.31 3.12
CA SER A 28 3.28 24.27 4.10
C SER A 28 2.74 23.00 3.46
N ILE A 29 2.01 23.11 2.35
CA ILE A 29 1.54 21.95 1.57
C ILE A 29 2.71 21.26 0.88
N ILE A 30 3.60 22.02 0.23
CA ILE A 30 4.83 21.45 -0.38
C ILE A 30 5.67 20.73 0.68
N SER A 31 5.87 21.33 1.85
CA SER A 31 6.58 20.70 2.94
C SER A 31 5.95 19.37 3.38
N ARG A 32 4.61 19.31 3.50
CA ARG A 32 3.89 18.07 3.83
C ARG A 32 4.03 17.00 2.75
N TYR A 33 4.09 17.36 1.48
CA TYR A 33 4.35 16.45 0.38
C TYR A 33 5.79 15.92 0.41
N ARG A 34 6.76 16.77 0.73
CA ARG A 34 8.19 16.41 0.82
C ARG A 34 8.52 15.46 1.96
N ASN A 35 7.83 15.57 3.08
CA ASN A 35 8.04 14.73 4.26
C ASN A 35 7.03 13.57 4.39
N ALA A 36 6.31 13.24 3.33
CA ALA A 36 5.31 12.17 3.25
C ALA A 36 4.11 12.29 4.21
N SER A 37 3.92 13.46 4.88
CA SER A 37 2.77 13.64 5.78
C SER A 37 1.46 13.94 5.04
N ARG A 38 1.51 14.11 3.73
CA ARG A 38 0.36 14.22 2.84
C ARG A 38 0.68 13.68 1.45
N ILE A 39 -0.31 13.04 0.82
CA ILE A 39 -0.24 12.59 -0.57
C ILE A 39 -1.13 13.51 -1.42
N PRO A 40 -0.65 14.00 -2.58
CA PRO A 40 -1.47 14.81 -3.49
C PRO A 40 -2.51 13.95 -4.22
N ASN A 41 -3.63 14.57 -4.59
CA ASN A 41 -4.57 13.97 -5.52
C ASN A 41 -4.05 14.09 -6.97
N LYS A 42 -4.74 13.45 -7.92
CA LYS A 42 -4.33 13.39 -9.33
C LYS A 42 -4.24 14.77 -10.00
N GLU A 43 -5.13 15.70 -9.63
CA GLU A 43 -5.12 17.06 -10.14
C GLU A 43 -3.90 17.83 -9.65
N THR A 44 -3.60 17.71 -8.35
CA THR A 44 -2.40 18.32 -7.75
C THR A 44 -1.11 17.70 -8.32
N LEU A 45 -1.10 16.40 -8.66
CA LEU A 45 0.04 15.78 -9.33
C LEU A 45 0.33 16.42 -10.69
N LYS A 46 -0.71 16.68 -11.49
CA LYS A 46 -0.55 17.38 -12.78
C LYS A 46 0.02 18.76 -12.59
N VAL A 47 -0.52 19.53 -11.62
CA VAL A 47 -0.01 20.87 -11.30
C VAL A 47 1.45 20.84 -10.87
N LEU A 48 1.83 19.91 -10.01
CA LEU A 48 3.23 19.76 -9.59
C LEU A 48 4.15 19.36 -10.74
N SER A 49 3.72 18.44 -11.62
CA SER A 49 4.49 18.00 -12.77
C SER A 49 4.72 19.13 -13.77
N SER A 50 3.68 19.90 -14.07
CA SER A 50 3.76 21.09 -14.93
C SER A 50 4.68 22.18 -14.34
N SER A 51 4.56 22.41 -13.02
CA SER A 51 5.40 23.38 -12.32
C SER A 51 6.88 22.99 -12.32
N LEU A 52 7.19 21.72 -12.04
CA LEU A 52 8.58 21.20 -12.07
C LEU A 52 9.15 21.24 -13.50
N SER A 53 8.36 20.86 -14.51
CA SER A 53 8.77 20.98 -15.91
C SER A 53 9.14 22.42 -16.26
N THR A 54 8.29 23.38 -15.93
CA THR A 54 8.53 24.81 -16.18
C THR A 54 9.77 25.32 -15.43
N LEU A 55 9.94 24.98 -14.13
CA LEU A 55 11.08 25.37 -13.33
C LEU A 55 12.41 24.78 -13.85
N SER A 56 12.32 23.65 -14.55
CA SER A 56 13.49 23.03 -15.21
C SER A 56 13.80 23.64 -16.59
N ASN A 57 13.10 24.67 -17.03
CA ASN A 57 13.10 25.18 -18.41
C ASN A 57 12.78 24.07 -19.44
N ASN A 58 11.83 23.23 -19.12
CA ASN A 58 11.39 22.06 -19.91
C ASN A 58 12.48 21.01 -20.15
N LYS A 59 13.53 20.99 -19.34
CA LYS A 59 14.56 19.94 -19.39
C LYS A 59 13.94 18.57 -19.03
N TYR A 60 13.01 18.55 -18.10
CA TYR A 60 12.22 17.38 -17.72
C TYR A 60 10.79 17.59 -18.21
N LYS A 61 10.28 16.69 -19.06
CA LYS A 61 8.93 16.81 -19.61
C LYS A 61 7.88 16.59 -18.54
N GLU A 62 6.81 17.35 -18.59
CA GLU A 62 5.67 17.24 -17.66
C GLU A 62 5.11 15.82 -17.62
N GLU A 63 4.94 15.19 -18.80
CA GLU A 63 4.40 13.84 -18.93
C GLU A 63 5.27 12.79 -18.24
N ASP A 64 6.59 12.88 -18.38
CA ASP A 64 7.54 11.95 -17.75
C ASP A 64 7.49 12.06 -16.22
N ILE A 65 7.47 13.29 -15.70
CA ILE A 65 7.34 13.56 -14.26
C ILE A 65 6.00 13.03 -13.73
N PHE A 66 4.91 13.31 -14.46
CA PHE A 66 3.58 12.86 -14.07
C PHE A 66 3.48 11.33 -14.04
N ASN A 67 4.01 10.66 -15.05
CA ASN A 67 4.01 9.20 -15.13
C ASN A 67 4.85 8.58 -14.00
N GLU A 68 6.01 9.15 -13.67
CA GLU A 68 6.84 8.67 -12.55
C GLU A 68 6.10 8.82 -11.21
N PHE A 69 5.44 9.96 -10.96
CA PHE A 69 4.60 10.15 -9.78
C PHE A 69 3.42 9.17 -9.73
N ASN A 70 2.71 9.04 -10.84
CA ASN A 70 1.49 8.23 -10.93
C ASN A 70 1.79 6.73 -10.74
N ASN A 71 2.90 6.24 -11.30
CA ASN A 71 3.33 4.85 -11.16
C ASN A 71 3.59 4.49 -9.70
N VAL A 72 4.29 5.36 -8.95
CA VAL A 72 4.57 5.11 -7.53
C VAL A 72 3.31 5.17 -6.68
N LEU A 73 2.38 6.07 -7.00
CA LEU A 73 1.11 6.16 -6.27
C LEU A 73 0.20 4.97 -6.58
N ASN A 74 0.07 4.58 -7.84
CA ASN A 74 -0.72 3.42 -8.24
C ASN A 74 -0.18 2.14 -7.60
N ASN A 75 1.15 1.93 -7.62
CA ASN A 75 1.77 0.80 -6.94
C ASN A 75 1.52 0.83 -5.42
N SER A 76 1.47 2.03 -4.82
CA SER A 76 1.19 2.17 -3.38
C SER A 76 -0.29 1.94 -3.04
N GLU A 77 -1.21 2.29 -3.93
CA GLU A 77 -2.65 2.03 -3.78
C GLU A 77 -2.97 0.55 -3.97
N LEU A 78 -2.40 -0.08 -5.00
CA LEU A 78 -2.53 -1.53 -5.22
C LEU A 78 -2.02 -2.33 -4.02
N ASN A 79 -0.85 -1.99 -3.49
CA ASN A 79 -0.33 -2.62 -2.28
C ASN A 79 -1.24 -2.39 -1.06
N PHE A 80 -1.90 -1.24 -0.98
CA PHE A 80 -2.81 -0.97 0.13
C PHE A 80 -4.13 -1.75 0.01
N ASP A 81 -4.65 -1.97 -1.17
CA ASP A 81 -5.84 -2.80 -1.38
C ASP A 81 -5.59 -4.26 -0.96
N ILE A 82 -4.40 -4.79 -1.19
CA ILE A 82 -3.99 -6.09 -0.68
C ILE A 82 -4.00 -6.09 0.85
N ILE A 83 -3.35 -5.12 1.49
CA ILE A 83 -3.28 -4.99 2.94
C ILE A 83 -4.69 -4.87 3.55
N LYS A 84 -5.56 -4.05 2.96
CA LYS A 84 -6.96 -3.87 3.38
C LYS A 84 -7.75 -5.17 3.30
N ASN A 85 -7.64 -5.88 2.18
CA ASN A 85 -8.33 -7.15 1.99
C ASN A 85 -7.85 -8.19 3.00
N ASN A 86 -6.54 -8.32 3.19
CA ASN A 86 -5.96 -9.25 4.14
C ASN A 86 -6.27 -8.87 5.60
N LEU A 87 -6.31 -7.56 5.93
CA LEU A 87 -6.79 -7.08 7.22
C LEU A 87 -8.24 -7.54 7.48
N ASN A 88 -9.14 -7.41 6.51
CA ASN A 88 -10.52 -7.85 6.66
C ASN A 88 -10.61 -9.37 6.82
N ILE A 89 -9.84 -10.15 6.07
CA ILE A 89 -9.76 -11.61 6.23
C ILE A 89 -9.31 -11.98 7.65
N LEU A 90 -8.29 -11.31 8.20
CA LEU A 90 -7.85 -11.55 9.59
C LEU A 90 -8.95 -11.23 10.60
N ILE A 91 -9.62 -10.09 10.43
CA ILE A 91 -10.72 -9.67 11.31
C ILE A 91 -11.86 -10.70 11.30
N ASP A 92 -12.26 -11.16 10.15
CA ASP A 92 -13.36 -12.10 9.98
C ASP A 92 -12.96 -13.50 10.46
N THR A 93 -11.77 -13.99 10.12
CA THR A 93 -11.27 -15.33 10.51
C THR A 93 -11.15 -15.48 12.02
N PHE A 94 -10.67 -14.45 12.72
CA PHE A 94 -10.42 -14.49 14.15
C PHE A 94 -11.48 -13.74 14.97
N ASN A 95 -12.53 -13.23 14.34
CA ASN A 95 -13.58 -12.41 14.96
C ASN A 95 -12.99 -11.27 15.82
N ILE A 96 -12.07 -10.51 15.23
CA ILE A 96 -11.33 -9.46 15.93
C ILE A 96 -12.24 -8.29 16.21
N SER A 97 -12.36 -7.92 17.48
CA SER A 97 -13.10 -6.71 17.89
C SER A 97 -12.41 -5.44 17.37
N ALA A 98 -13.18 -4.57 16.70
CA ALA A 98 -12.66 -3.28 16.22
C ALA A 98 -12.08 -2.42 17.37
N LYS A 99 -12.73 -2.45 18.53
CA LYS A 99 -12.28 -1.74 19.75
C LYS A 99 -10.93 -2.26 20.23
N GLU A 100 -10.76 -3.56 20.22
CA GLU A 100 -9.54 -4.18 20.68
C GLU A 100 -8.37 -3.90 19.75
N LEU A 101 -8.60 -4.06 18.43
CA LEU A 101 -7.58 -3.79 17.41
C LEU A 101 -7.18 -2.29 17.41
N SER A 102 -8.16 -1.38 17.50
CA SER A 102 -7.88 0.06 17.55
C SER A 102 -7.06 0.44 18.78
N ASN A 103 -7.38 -0.13 19.95
CA ASN A 103 -6.62 0.09 21.18
C ASN A 103 -5.19 -0.41 21.06
N TYR A 104 -4.98 -1.61 20.50
CA TYR A 104 -3.64 -2.16 20.34
C TYR A 104 -2.78 -1.36 19.35
N LEU A 105 -3.39 -0.92 18.26
CA LEU A 105 -2.72 -0.11 17.23
C LEU A 105 -2.58 1.36 17.63
N ASN A 106 -3.13 1.76 18.77
CA ASN A 106 -3.19 3.15 19.21
C ASN A 106 -3.86 4.08 18.19
N TYR A 107 -4.95 3.62 17.60
CA TYR A 107 -5.76 4.36 16.64
C TYR A 107 -7.16 4.63 17.17
N ASP A 108 -7.77 5.73 16.72
CA ASP A 108 -9.21 5.92 16.89
C ASP A 108 -10.00 4.87 16.12
N ALA A 109 -11.12 4.41 16.71
CA ALA A 109 -12.00 3.43 16.05
C ALA A 109 -12.51 3.93 14.69
N SER A 110 -12.79 5.24 14.55
CA SER A 110 -13.19 5.85 13.28
C SER A 110 -12.06 5.85 12.25
N TYR A 111 -10.81 6.00 12.67
CA TYR A 111 -9.65 5.91 11.78
C TYR A 111 -9.44 4.49 11.28
N LEU A 112 -9.49 3.51 12.18
CA LEU A 112 -9.41 2.09 11.81
C LEU A 112 -10.54 1.68 10.85
N SER A 113 -11.77 2.15 11.09
CA SER A 113 -12.92 1.91 10.19
C SER A 113 -12.67 2.44 8.79
N LYS A 114 -12.06 3.62 8.64
CA LYS A 114 -11.70 4.19 7.33
C LYS A 114 -10.59 3.39 6.64
N ILE A 115 -9.64 2.83 7.40
CA ILE A 115 -8.62 1.91 6.86
C ILE A 115 -9.28 0.63 6.32
N LYS A 116 -10.16 0.01 7.11
CA LYS A 116 -10.89 -1.20 6.72
C LYS A 116 -11.71 -1.04 5.44
N THR A 117 -12.31 0.13 5.26
CA THR A 117 -13.12 0.44 4.06
C THR A 117 -12.28 0.94 2.88
N GLY A 118 -10.98 1.18 3.04
CA GLY A 118 -10.12 1.74 2.01
C GLY A 118 -10.24 3.27 1.85
N ASN A 119 -11.05 3.93 2.69
CA ASN A 119 -11.23 5.40 2.64
C ASN A 119 -10.03 6.17 3.22
N ARG A 120 -9.08 5.45 3.81
CA ARG A 120 -7.86 6.03 4.35
C ARG A 120 -6.71 5.01 4.35
N ILE A 121 -5.54 5.49 3.93
CA ILE A 121 -4.28 4.74 4.00
C ILE A 121 -3.57 5.17 5.31
N PRO A 122 -2.98 4.23 6.08
CA PRO A 122 -2.15 4.57 7.22
C PRO A 122 -0.99 5.48 6.83
N SER A 123 -0.70 6.49 7.66
CA SER A 123 0.39 7.44 7.40
C SER A 123 1.76 6.74 7.33
N ASN A 124 1.94 5.72 8.18
CA ASN A 124 3.11 4.85 8.18
C ASN A 124 2.63 3.40 7.99
N LYS A 125 2.71 2.91 6.74
CA LYS A 125 2.29 1.55 6.39
C LYS A 125 3.12 0.49 7.09
N ASP A 126 4.43 0.69 7.16
CA ASP A 126 5.36 -0.29 7.75
C ASP A 126 5.09 -0.46 9.25
N GLU A 127 4.88 0.64 9.96
CA GLU A 127 4.50 0.62 11.36
C GLU A 127 3.14 -0.06 11.58
N PHE A 128 2.18 0.23 10.72
CA PHE A 128 0.86 -0.41 10.74
C PHE A 128 0.97 -1.93 10.57
N ILE A 129 1.69 -2.39 9.55
CA ILE A 129 1.89 -3.81 9.26
C ILE A 129 2.65 -4.49 10.39
N ASN A 130 3.70 -3.87 10.91
CA ASN A 130 4.47 -4.39 12.03
C ASN A 130 3.59 -4.55 13.28
N SER A 131 2.80 -3.54 13.62
CA SER A 131 1.93 -3.56 14.78
C SER A 131 0.79 -4.58 14.62
N LEU A 132 0.20 -4.68 13.44
CA LEU A 132 -0.82 -5.68 13.12
C LEU A 132 -0.26 -7.10 13.23
N SER A 133 0.91 -7.37 12.66
CA SER A 133 1.55 -8.68 12.70
C SER A 133 1.88 -9.11 14.13
N ASN A 134 2.40 -8.18 14.93
CA ASN A 134 2.65 -8.42 16.36
C ASN A 134 1.36 -8.71 17.14
N PHE A 135 0.26 -7.98 16.84
CA PHE A 135 -1.05 -8.22 17.44
C PHE A 135 -1.53 -9.65 17.14
N ILE A 136 -1.52 -10.03 15.87
CA ILE A 136 -1.94 -11.37 15.43
C ILE A 136 -1.09 -12.44 16.09
N TYR A 137 0.23 -12.32 16.06
CA TYR A 137 1.14 -13.28 16.65
C TYR A 137 0.90 -13.44 18.15
N LYS A 138 0.86 -12.34 18.91
CA LYS A 138 0.70 -12.39 20.38
C LYS A 138 -0.64 -12.94 20.82
N LYS A 139 -1.71 -12.65 20.06
CA LYS A 139 -3.06 -12.95 20.49
C LYS A 139 -3.58 -14.27 19.95
N TYR A 140 -3.22 -14.64 18.73
CA TYR A 140 -3.81 -15.76 18.01
C TYR A 140 -2.84 -16.94 17.80
N ASN A 141 -1.57 -16.81 18.15
CA ASN A 141 -0.63 -17.94 18.21
C ASN A 141 -0.81 -18.69 19.54
N ASN A 142 -1.95 -19.38 19.68
CA ASN A 142 -2.32 -20.17 20.85
C ASN A 142 -3.07 -21.45 20.40
N GLU A 143 -3.22 -22.41 21.29
CA GLU A 143 -3.80 -23.72 20.97
C GLU A 143 -5.15 -23.62 20.23
N LYS A 144 -6.02 -22.71 20.66
CA LYS A 144 -7.37 -22.52 20.06
C LYS A 144 -7.30 -22.07 18.61
N ASN A 145 -6.38 -21.20 18.28
CA ASN A 145 -6.32 -20.53 16.96
C ASN A 145 -5.17 -21.06 16.09
N TYR A 146 -4.29 -21.88 16.63
CA TYR A 146 -3.08 -22.37 15.95
C TYR A 146 -3.38 -22.96 14.58
N PHE A 147 -4.38 -23.83 14.49
CA PHE A 147 -4.76 -24.49 13.24
C PHE A 147 -5.22 -23.50 12.19
N ASN A 148 -6.10 -22.55 12.57
CA ASN A 148 -6.61 -21.53 11.65
C ASN A 148 -5.50 -20.61 11.17
N LEU A 149 -4.60 -20.19 12.06
CA LEU A 149 -3.48 -19.32 11.71
C LEU A 149 -2.47 -20.06 10.82
N LYS A 150 -2.14 -21.30 11.13
CA LYS A 150 -1.25 -22.15 10.32
C LYS A 150 -1.83 -22.37 8.92
N LYS A 151 -3.13 -22.66 8.81
CA LYS A 151 -3.83 -22.84 7.54
C LYS A 151 -3.86 -21.54 6.72
N LEU A 152 -4.10 -20.41 7.37
CA LEU A 152 -4.14 -19.11 6.72
C LEU A 152 -2.79 -18.72 6.12
N LEU A 153 -1.71 -18.91 6.89
CA LEU A 153 -0.35 -18.57 6.45
C LEU A 153 0.19 -19.58 5.43
N ASN A 154 -0.26 -20.83 5.47
CA ASN A 154 0.33 -21.95 4.73
C ASN A 154 1.85 -22.08 4.97
N ASN A 155 2.32 -21.64 6.13
CA ASN A 155 3.72 -21.56 6.53
C ASN A 155 3.84 -21.63 8.06
N ASP A 156 5.05 -21.58 8.60
CA ASP A 156 5.27 -21.50 10.04
C ASP A 156 4.76 -20.19 10.63
N ILE A 157 4.25 -20.27 11.87
CA ILE A 157 3.70 -19.10 12.55
C ILE A 157 4.85 -18.28 13.13
N THR A 158 5.29 -17.28 12.36
CA THR A 158 6.28 -16.28 12.75
C THR A 158 5.73 -14.88 12.44
N ILE A 159 6.29 -13.86 13.10
CA ILE A 159 5.89 -12.47 12.80
C ILE A 159 6.19 -12.11 11.33
N ASP A 160 7.31 -12.59 10.81
CA ASP A 160 7.73 -12.30 9.44
C ASP A 160 6.82 -12.98 8.41
N ASN A 161 6.42 -14.24 8.63
CA ASN A 161 5.47 -14.93 7.77
C ASN A 161 4.07 -14.28 7.81
N ILE A 162 3.65 -13.75 8.97
CA ILE A 162 2.41 -12.96 9.08
C ILE A 162 2.52 -11.66 8.28
N LYS A 163 3.65 -10.95 8.35
CA LYS A 163 3.90 -9.74 7.55
C LYS A 163 3.86 -10.03 6.06
N GLU A 164 4.57 -11.07 5.64
CA GLU A 164 4.59 -11.50 4.25
C GLU A 164 3.18 -11.83 3.75
N TRP A 165 2.41 -12.57 4.55
CA TRP A 165 1.02 -12.89 4.22
C TRP A 165 0.15 -11.63 4.08
N ILE A 166 0.29 -10.64 4.97
CA ILE A 166 -0.46 -9.37 4.88
C ILE A 166 -0.16 -8.63 3.58
N LEU A 167 1.06 -8.75 3.06
CA LEU A 167 1.54 -8.07 1.85
C LEU A 167 1.29 -8.87 0.56
N THR A 168 0.93 -10.14 0.64
CA THR A 168 0.80 -11.03 -0.52
C THR A 168 -0.63 -11.05 -1.05
N ASN A 169 -0.78 -10.95 -2.37
CA ASN A 169 -2.08 -11.09 -3.03
C ASN A 169 -2.44 -12.56 -3.23
N LYS A 170 -3.16 -13.15 -2.29
CA LYS A 170 -3.60 -14.55 -2.35
C LYS A 170 -4.64 -14.85 -3.45
N ILE A 171 -5.32 -13.82 -3.94
CA ILE A 171 -6.35 -13.98 -4.98
C ILE A 171 -5.72 -14.39 -6.32
N ASP A 172 -4.50 -13.94 -6.58
CA ASP A 172 -3.80 -14.29 -7.83
C ASP A 172 -3.23 -15.71 -7.78
N GLU A 173 -2.76 -16.19 -6.60
CA GLU A 173 -2.28 -17.57 -6.44
C GLU A 173 -3.41 -18.60 -6.65
N GLU A 174 -4.63 -18.34 -6.14
CA GLU A 174 -5.78 -19.23 -6.39
C GLU A 174 -6.27 -19.19 -7.85
N LYS A 175 -6.21 -18.03 -8.51
CA LYS A 175 -6.55 -17.90 -9.92
C LYS A 175 -5.53 -18.58 -10.82
N GLU A 176 -4.24 -18.44 -10.54
CA GLU A 176 -3.18 -19.13 -11.29
C GLU A 176 -3.26 -20.64 -11.11
N THR A 177 -3.47 -21.13 -9.88
CA THR A 177 -3.65 -22.55 -9.59
C THR A 177 -4.90 -23.12 -10.28
N ASN A 178 -6.03 -22.41 -10.24
CA ASN A 178 -7.26 -22.82 -10.91
C ASN A 178 -7.14 -22.75 -12.43
N ASN A 179 -6.42 -21.77 -13.00
CA ASN A 179 -6.13 -21.72 -14.42
C ASN A 179 -5.18 -22.86 -14.85
N PHE A 180 -4.17 -23.18 -14.05
CA PHE A 180 -3.26 -24.28 -14.29
C PHE A 180 -3.99 -25.63 -14.24
N LEU A 181 -4.88 -25.85 -13.25
CA LEU A 181 -5.70 -27.06 -13.17
C LEU A 181 -6.67 -27.17 -14.35
N LYS A 182 -7.29 -26.05 -14.80
CA LYS A 182 -8.12 -26.06 -16.01
C LYS A 182 -7.35 -26.39 -17.28
N VAL A 183 -6.11 -25.91 -17.38
CA VAL A 183 -5.22 -26.26 -18.51
C VAL A 183 -4.85 -27.75 -18.47
N LEU A 184 -4.58 -28.30 -17.27
CA LEU A 184 -4.31 -29.74 -17.11
C LEU A 184 -5.54 -30.61 -17.44
N ASP A 185 -6.74 -30.19 -17.07
CA ASP A 185 -8.01 -30.90 -17.42
C ASP A 185 -8.31 -30.87 -18.91
N THR A 186 -7.74 -29.93 -19.67
CA THR A 186 -7.88 -29.85 -21.14
C THR A 186 -6.77 -30.59 -21.89
N PHE A 187 -5.78 -31.14 -21.17
CA PHE A 187 -4.71 -31.93 -21.75
C PHE A 187 -5.18 -33.38 -21.96
N ASP A 188 -5.66 -33.68 -23.16
CA ASP A 188 -6.00 -35.05 -23.55
C ASP A 188 -4.73 -35.80 -23.92
N LEU A 189 -4.33 -36.76 -23.06
CA LEU A 189 -3.16 -37.63 -23.30
C LEU A 189 -3.33 -38.54 -24.56
N ASN A 190 -4.50 -38.59 -25.15
CA ASN A 190 -4.78 -39.40 -26.34
C ASN A 190 -4.29 -38.78 -27.67
N ASP A 191 -3.89 -37.51 -27.68
CA ASP A 191 -3.36 -36.86 -28.88
C ASP A 191 -1.87 -37.17 -29.16
N TYR A 192 -1.23 -38.02 -28.32
CA TYR A 192 0.19 -38.36 -28.43
C TYR A 192 0.49 -39.87 -28.48
N ILE A 193 -0.51 -40.70 -28.84
CA ILE A 193 -0.28 -42.15 -29.07
C ILE A 193 -0.53 -42.51 -30.51
#